data_3d235d4fcffc41870c9f02670069a15c
#
_entry.id   3d235d4fcffc41870c9f02670069a15c
#
_cell.length_a   1.000
_cell.length_b   1.000
_cell.length_c   1.000
_cell.angle_alpha   90.00
_cell.angle_beta   90.00
_cell.angle_gamma   90.00
#
_symmetry.space_group_name_H-M   'P 1'
#
loop_
_entity.id
_entity.type
_entity.pdbx_description
1 polymer ?
#
loop_
_entity_poly.entity_id
_entity_poly.type
_entity_poly.pdbx_seq_one_letter_code
_entity_poly.pdbx_strand_id
1 'polypeptide(L)'
;MPRTKALFPLLLTIAFLLVPASAQAAPRGFFGMVPQETVGTEDLARMRAGGVETLRLMLPWSSIQPSPRSGFNWGGVDLLVGEAAKRGIEILPFLGNPPNWATGSWRRMPVDNARQRRGWAEFVRAAVERYGRGGDFWAERGPGSKDPVPALPIRAWQIWNEENYFYFVKPVSPGRFARLLAVTRPAVKAADPRAEIVLGGLFGTPRQRLPRAMDAVDFLRALYRVRGVKANFDAVALHPYAADVTELRRQVEEVRAEMARHGDRRSGLYITEMGWGSAFNPRAVAFEVGLRGQARELRSAYGYLLSNRARLRLRQVHWFAWKDLPGSCSFCDSSGLFRQGARFKPKPAWRAFVQVTRRAR
;
A
#
# COMPACT_ATOMS: atom_id res chain seq x y z
N MET A 1 47.62 -67.15 -20.86
CA MET A 1 47.62 -65.63 -20.93
C MET A 1 46.18 -65.16 -20.96
N PRO A 2 45.66 -64.51 -19.91
CA PRO A 2 44.30 -64.03 -19.90
C PRO A 2 44.24 -62.59 -20.45
N ARG A 3 43.26 -62.33 -21.28
CA ARG A 3 42.95 -61.04 -21.90
C ARG A 3 42.14 -60.16 -20.88
N THR A 4 42.74 -59.09 -20.44
CA THR A 4 42.09 -58.06 -19.65
C THR A 4 41.14 -57.19 -20.51
N LYS A 5 39.84 -57.22 -20.22
CA LYS A 5 38.85 -56.32 -20.80
C LYS A 5 38.86 -54.99 -20.03
N ALA A 6 39.23 -53.93 -20.73
CA ALA A 6 39.12 -52.58 -20.18
C ALA A 6 37.65 -52.10 -20.24
N LEU A 7 37.05 -51.78 -19.06
CA LEU A 7 35.78 -51.07 -18.97
C LEU A 7 36.03 -49.56 -19.06
N PHE A 8 35.48 -48.92 -20.09
CA PHE A 8 35.39 -47.47 -20.19
C PHE A 8 34.17 -46.98 -19.38
N PRO A 9 34.34 -46.01 -18.48
CA PRO A 9 33.18 -45.43 -17.81
C PRO A 9 32.49 -44.40 -18.74
N LEU A 10 31.22 -44.63 -19.00
CA LEU A 10 30.34 -43.70 -19.74
C LEU A 10 29.99 -42.52 -18.79
N LEU A 11 30.62 -41.37 -18.96
CA LEU A 11 30.28 -40.12 -18.29
C LEU A 11 28.96 -39.57 -18.87
N LEU A 12 27.89 -39.74 -18.13
CA LEU A 12 26.58 -39.17 -18.44
C LEU A 12 26.60 -37.70 -18.05
N THR A 13 26.81 -36.79 -19.01
CA THR A 13 26.73 -35.35 -18.81
C THR A 13 25.25 -34.98 -18.77
N ILE A 14 24.72 -34.74 -17.55
CA ILE A 14 23.38 -34.17 -17.36
C ILE A 14 23.44 -32.66 -17.67
N ALA A 15 23.04 -32.29 -18.87
CA ALA A 15 22.82 -30.90 -19.23
C ALA A 15 21.59 -30.38 -18.49
N PHE A 16 21.78 -29.59 -17.44
CA PHE A 16 20.71 -28.79 -16.85
C PHE A 16 20.25 -27.75 -17.88
N LEU A 17 19.17 -28.04 -18.59
CA LEU A 17 18.45 -27.05 -19.35
C LEU A 17 17.92 -26.00 -18.35
N LEU A 18 18.61 -24.85 -18.25
CA LEU A 18 18.09 -23.63 -17.64
C LEU A 18 16.88 -23.18 -18.46
N VAL A 19 15.71 -23.72 -18.12
CA VAL A 19 14.44 -23.16 -18.60
C VAL A 19 14.39 -21.73 -18.09
N PRO A 20 14.36 -20.69 -18.96
CA PRO A 20 14.19 -19.35 -18.51
C PRO A 20 12.89 -19.30 -17.72
N ALA A 21 12.96 -18.88 -16.45
CA ALA A 21 11.76 -18.68 -15.64
C ALA A 21 10.86 -17.72 -16.43
N SER A 22 9.80 -18.25 -17.03
CA SER A 22 8.80 -17.45 -17.72
C SER A 22 8.36 -16.38 -16.72
N ALA A 23 8.43 -15.13 -17.13
CA ALA A 23 8.00 -14.01 -16.29
C ALA A 23 6.52 -14.22 -15.99
N GLN A 24 6.25 -14.83 -14.84
CA GLN A 24 4.89 -15.17 -14.43
C GLN A 24 4.09 -13.88 -14.35
N ALA A 25 2.93 -13.81 -14.98
CA ALA A 25 2.06 -12.63 -14.98
C ALA A 25 1.85 -12.06 -13.57
N ALA A 26 1.74 -10.75 -13.45
CA ALA A 26 1.45 -10.12 -12.17
C ALA A 26 0.07 -10.57 -11.67
N PRO A 27 -0.10 -10.85 -10.37
CA PRO A 27 -1.40 -11.21 -9.83
C PRO A 27 -2.38 -10.03 -9.97
N ARG A 28 -3.66 -10.34 -10.10
CA ARG A 28 -4.71 -9.30 -10.08
C ARG A 28 -4.60 -8.45 -8.82
N GLY A 29 -4.81 -7.14 -8.97
CA GLY A 29 -4.72 -6.17 -7.88
C GLY A 29 -3.29 -5.68 -7.60
N PHE A 30 -2.28 -6.11 -8.39
CA PHE A 30 -0.88 -5.75 -8.15
C PHE A 30 -0.57 -4.27 -8.43
N PHE A 31 -1.15 -3.71 -9.50
CA PHE A 31 -0.87 -2.34 -9.94
C PHE A 31 -1.81 -1.34 -9.27
N GLY A 32 -1.28 -0.61 -8.32
CA GLY A 32 -2.03 0.37 -7.54
C GLY A 32 -1.70 1.83 -7.89
N MET A 33 -2.60 2.71 -7.46
CA MET A 33 -2.48 4.16 -7.58
C MET A 33 -2.90 4.83 -6.27
N VAL A 34 -2.20 5.90 -5.90
CA VAL A 34 -2.58 6.79 -4.79
C VAL A 34 -3.05 8.11 -5.39
N PRO A 35 -4.33 8.43 -5.37
CA PRO A 35 -4.80 9.78 -5.63
C PRO A 35 -4.61 10.65 -4.39
N GLN A 36 -4.28 11.91 -4.59
CA GLN A 36 -4.16 12.90 -3.51
C GLN A 36 -5.37 13.82 -3.41
N GLU A 37 -6.24 13.77 -4.40
CA GLU A 37 -7.47 14.56 -4.50
C GLU A 37 -8.68 13.65 -4.73
N THR A 38 -9.87 14.23 -4.70
CA THR A 38 -11.10 13.52 -5.07
C THR A 38 -11.01 12.99 -6.49
N VAL A 39 -11.34 11.72 -6.68
CA VAL A 39 -11.29 11.02 -7.96
C VAL A 39 -12.68 11.03 -8.59
N GLY A 40 -12.78 11.55 -9.81
CA GLY A 40 -14.01 11.50 -10.59
C GLY A 40 -14.13 10.24 -11.44
N THR A 41 -15.28 10.08 -12.06
CA THR A 41 -15.59 8.95 -12.96
C THR A 41 -14.63 8.85 -14.15
N GLU A 42 -14.20 9.99 -14.69
CA GLU A 42 -13.23 10.05 -15.79
C GLU A 42 -11.82 9.62 -15.32
N ASP A 43 -11.40 10.01 -14.12
CA ASP A 43 -10.14 9.56 -13.52
C ASP A 43 -10.11 8.02 -13.42
N LEU A 44 -11.17 7.44 -12.86
CA LEU A 44 -11.29 5.99 -12.67
C LEU A 44 -11.30 5.25 -14.02
N ALA A 45 -12.02 5.77 -15.01
CA ALA A 45 -12.04 5.19 -16.36
C ALA A 45 -10.64 5.20 -16.99
N ARG A 46 -9.91 6.30 -16.86
CA ARG A 46 -8.56 6.46 -17.39
C ARG A 46 -7.55 5.60 -16.64
N MET A 47 -7.65 5.52 -15.31
CA MET A 47 -6.86 4.62 -14.49
C MET A 47 -7.04 3.16 -14.93
N ARG A 48 -8.28 2.71 -15.07
CA ARG A 48 -8.59 1.34 -15.53
C ARG A 48 -8.03 1.05 -16.91
N ALA A 49 -8.22 1.95 -17.86
CA ALA A 49 -7.69 1.82 -19.21
C ALA A 49 -6.15 1.74 -19.24
N GLY A 50 -5.48 2.40 -18.30
CA GLY A 50 -4.03 2.36 -18.14
C GLY A 50 -3.50 1.18 -17.33
N GLY A 51 -4.39 0.33 -16.81
CA GLY A 51 -4.00 -0.87 -16.09
C GLY A 51 -3.90 -0.73 -14.57
N VAL A 52 -4.42 0.36 -13.99
CA VAL A 52 -4.62 0.46 -12.54
C VAL A 52 -5.67 -0.55 -12.11
N GLU A 53 -5.37 -1.32 -11.08
CA GLU A 53 -6.21 -2.39 -10.56
C GLU A 53 -6.66 -2.13 -9.12
N THR A 54 -5.90 -1.31 -8.38
CA THR A 54 -6.18 -0.99 -6.98
C THR A 54 -6.00 0.51 -6.71
N LEU A 55 -6.88 1.09 -5.91
CA LEU A 55 -6.71 2.43 -5.36
C LEU A 55 -6.41 2.37 -3.87
N ARG A 56 -5.40 3.10 -3.43
CA ARG A 56 -5.13 3.31 -2.02
C ARG A 56 -5.74 4.64 -1.58
N LEU A 57 -6.66 4.60 -0.62
CA LEU A 57 -7.47 5.74 -0.21
C LEU A 57 -7.56 5.85 1.31
N MET A 58 -7.61 7.08 1.83
CA MET A 58 -7.93 7.29 3.24
C MET A 58 -9.42 7.08 3.48
N LEU A 59 -9.77 6.34 4.53
CA LEU A 59 -11.07 6.38 5.19
C LEU A 59 -10.92 7.19 6.48
N PRO A 60 -11.18 8.49 6.43
CA PRO A 60 -10.93 9.37 7.58
C PRO A 60 -12.05 9.22 8.60
N TRP A 61 -11.74 8.70 9.80
CA TRP A 61 -12.73 8.54 10.86
C TRP A 61 -13.42 9.88 11.21
N SER A 62 -12.66 10.97 11.20
CA SER A 62 -13.21 12.31 11.51
C SER A 62 -14.31 12.78 10.55
N SER A 63 -14.22 12.43 9.28
CA SER A 63 -15.24 12.79 8.29
C SER A 63 -16.42 11.82 8.30
N ILE A 64 -16.16 10.55 8.58
CA ILE A 64 -17.18 9.50 8.64
C ILE A 64 -18.01 9.62 9.93
N GLN A 65 -17.40 10.02 11.06
CA GLN A 65 -18.07 10.24 12.33
C GLN A 65 -17.62 11.57 12.95
N PRO A 66 -18.14 12.71 12.50
CA PRO A 66 -17.68 14.04 12.93
C PRO A 66 -18.00 14.37 14.39
N SER A 67 -18.99 13.72 15.00
CA SER A 67 -19.31 13.89 16.41
C SER A 67 -19.49 12.55 17.13
N PRO A 68 -19.35 12.50 18.48
CA PRO A 68 -19.53 11.25 19.23
C PRO A 68 -20.98 10.75 19.26
N ARG A 69 -21.93 11.59 18.85
CA ARG A 69 -23.36 11.25 18.78
C ARG A 69 -23.84 10.96 17.37
N SER A 70 -23.05 11.27 16.33
CA SER A 70 -23.40 10.93 14.95
C SER A 70 -23.16 9.44 14.70
N GLY A 71 -24.06 8.83 13.90
CA GLY A 71 -23.74 7.57 13.23
C GLY A 71 -22.58 7.72 12.25
N PHE A 72 -22.20 6.63 11.62
CA PHE A 72 -21.21 6.64 10.55
C PHE A 72 -21.88 7.07 9.24
N ASN A 73 -21.37 8.16 8.65
CA ASN A 73 -21.79 8.64 7.33
C ASN A 73 -20.86 8.10 6.26
N TRP A 74 -21.33 7.11 5.52
CA TRP A 74 -20.57 6.43 4.48
C TRP A 74 -20.77 7.02 3.07
N GLY A 75 -21.70 7.96 2.87
CA GLY A 75 -22.16 8.41 1.55
C GLY A 75 -21.05 8.75 0.55
N GLY A 76 -20.02 9.50 0.97
CA GLY A 76 -18.86 9.83 0.12
C GLY A 76 -17.99 8.61 -0.18
N VAL A 77 -17.85 7.69 0.77
CA VAL A 77 -17.10 6.43 0.58
C VAL A 77 -17.88 5.47 -0.30
N ASP A 78 -19.20 5.34 -0.10
CA ASP A 78 -20.09 4.50 -0.90
C ASP A 78 -20.01 4.87 -2.38
N LEU A 79 -20.06 6.18 -2.67
CA LEU A 79 -19.96 6.67 -4.05
C LEU A 79 -18.63 6.24 -4.68
N LEU A 80 -17.52 6.45 -3.99
CA LEU A 80 -16.20 6.15 -4.51
C LEU A 80 -15.95 4.65 -4.67
N VAL A 81 -16.32 3.84 -3.66
CA VAL A 81 -16.23 2.38 -3.69
C VAL A 81 -17.09 1.81 -4.82
N GLY A 82 -18.31 2.32 -4.98
CA GLY A 82 -19.22 1.91 -6.06
C GLY A 82 -18.67 2.23 -7.45
N GLU A 83 -18.21 3.44 -7.67
CA GLU A 83 -17.66 3.85 -8.96
C GLU A 83 -16.35 3.12 -9.32
N ALA A 84 -15.51 2.83 -8.33
CA ALA A 84 -14.31 2.00 -8.52
C ALA A 84 -14.70 0.56 -8.87
N ALA A 85 -15.66 -0.03 -8.15
CA ALA A 85 -16.11 -1.40 -8.37
C ALA A 85 -16.77 -1.59 -9.75
N LYS A 86 -17.58 -0.63 -10.22
CA LYS A 86 -18.15 -0.62 -11.60
C LYS A 86 -17.06 -0.73 -12.67
N ARG A 87 -15.82 -0.31 -12.37
CA ARG A 87 -14.67 -0.37 -13.28
C ARG A 87 -13.70 -1.52 -12.96
N GLY A 88 -14.03 -2.36 -11.97
CA GLY A 88 -13.18 -3.46 -11.55
C GLY A 88 -11.87 -3.01 -10.89
N ILE A 89 -11.87 -1.84 -10.24
CA ILE A 89 -10.75 -1.30 -9.46
C ILE A 89 -11.01 -1.61 -7.99
N GLU A 90 -10.12 -2.39 -7.38
CA GLU A 90 -10.16 -2.73 -5.95
C GLU A 90 -9.76 -1.53 -5.09
N ILE A 91 -10.20 -1.51 -3.83
CA ILE A 91 -9.80 -0.48 -2.86
C ILE A 91 -8.88 -1.10 -1.82
N LEU A 92 -7.74 -0.45 -1.56
CA LEU A 92 -6.92 -0.63 -0.37
C LEU A 92 -7.14 0.59 0.54
N PRO A 93 -8.07 0.54 1.49
CA PRO A 93 -8.28 1.66 2.40
C PRO A 93 -7.19 1.71 3.45
N PHE A 94 -6.79 2.93 3.85
CA PHE A 94 -6.09 3.10 5.12
C PHE A 94 -6.98 3.84 6.12
N LEU A 95 -7.12 3.23 7.29
CA LEU A 95 -7.94 3.73 8.38
C LEU A 95 -7.11 4.64 9.28
N GLY A 96 -7.61 5.83 9.55
CA GLY A 96 -6.86 6.80 10.35
C GLY A 96 -7.65 8.09 10.56
N ASN A 97 -6.92 9.18 10.82
CA ASN A 97 -7.47 10.51 10.99
C ASN A 97 -8.63 10.55 12.01
N PRO A 98 -8.37 10.17 13.29
CA PRO A 98 -9.41 10.18 14.32
C PRO A 98 -9.93 11.60 14.55
N PRO A 99 -11.21 11.75 14.89
CA PRO A 99 -11.80 13.05 15.17
C PRO A 99 -11.26 13.66 16.47
N ASN A 100 -11.27 14.98 16.56
CA ASN A 100 -10.78 15.70 17.74
C ASN A 100 -11.52 15.30 19.02
N TRP A 101 -12.82 14.99 18.94
CA TRP A 101 -13.58 14.55 20.10
C TRP A 101 -13.10 13.22 20.69
N ALA A 102 -12.43 12.37 19.88
CA ALA A 102 -11.89 11.09 20.32
C ALA A 102 -10.48 11.22 20.91
N THR A 103 -9.59 11.97 20.28
CA THR A 103 -8.16 11.97 20.61
C THR A 103 -7.55 13.35 20.86
N GLY A 104 -8.27 14.43 20.57
CA GLY A 104 -7.77 15.81 20.62
C GLY A 104 -6.83 16.17 19.44
N SER A 105 -6.47 15.21 18.59
CA SER A 105 -5.62 15.44 17.42
C SER A 105 -5.71 14.29 16.44
N TRP A 106 -5.80 14.58 15.15
CA TRP A 106 -5.81 13.60 14.08
C TRP A 106 -4.52 12.74 13.98
N ARG A 107 -3.41 13.23 14.58
CA ARG A 107 -2.13 12.51 14.67
C ARG A 107 -2.03 11.59 15.88
N ARG A 108 -2.99 11.59 16.77
CA ARG A 108 -2.93 10.83 18.01
C ARG A 108 -3.66 9.49 17.86
N MET A 109 -2.93 8.39 17.99
CA MET A 109 -3.54 7.06 17.95
C MET A 109 -4.53 6.88 19.11
N PRO A 110 -5.74 6.35 18.87
CA PRO A 110 -6.82 6.24 19.87
C PRO A 110 -6.61 5.04 20.82
N VAL A 111 -5.54 5.06 21.62
CA VAL A 111 -5.13 3.93 22.48
C VAL A 111 -4.94 4.28 23.96
N ASP A 112 -5.12 5.55 24.35
CA ASP A 112 -4.76 6.03 25.69
C ASP A 112 -5.71 5.54 26.78
N ASN A 113 -6.99 5.39 26.46
CA ASN A 113 -8.01 4.95 27.41
C ASN A 113 -9.04 4.01 26.77
N ALA A 114 -9.90 3.41 27.59
CA ALA A 114 -10.88 2.44 27.14
C ALA A 114 -11.89 3.03 26.13
N ARG A 115 -12.30 4.31 26.32
CA ARG A 115 -13.23 4.99 25.42
C ARG A 115 -12.64 5.13 24.01
N GLN A 116 -11.38 5.57 23.91
CA GLN A 116 -10.67 5.70 22.64
C GLN A 116 -10.57 4.36 21.91
N ARG A 117 -10.16 3.31 22.66
CA ARG A 117 -10.02 1.97 22.08
C ARG A 117 -11.34 1.41 21.59
N ARG A 118 -12.43 1.57 22.35
CA ARG A 118 -13.79 1.15 21.94
C ARG A 118 -14.23 1.89 20.67
N GLY A 119 -14.15 3.22 20.64
CA GLY A 119 -14.56 4.00 19.48
C GLY A 119 -13.78 3.65 18.21
N TRP A 120 -12.48 3.40 18.35
CA TRP A 120 -11.66 2.89 17.23
C TRP A 120 -12.11 1.52 16.75
N ALA A 121 -12.33 0.57 17.66
CA ALA A 121 -12.79 -0.77 17.31
C ALA A 121 -14.17 -0.76 16.64
N GLU A 122 -15.08 0.09 17.10
CA GLU A 122 -16.42 0.28 16.50
C GLU A 122 -16.31 0.84 15.08
N PHE A 123 -15.50 1.88 14.88
CA PHE A 123 -15.25 2.46 13.54
C PHE A 123 -14.65 1.43 12.58
N VAL A 124 -13.62 0.71 13.01
CA VAL A 124 -12.97 -0.33 12.19
C VAL A 124 -13.94 -1.44 11.85
N ARG A 125 -14.69 -1.94 12.84
CA ARG A 125 -15.68 -2.99 12.61
C ARG A 125 -16.73 -2.55 11.61
N ALA A 126 -17.33 -1.37 11.80
CA ALA A 126 -18.34 -0.82 10.91
C ALA A 126 -17.85 -0.67 9.46
N ALA A 127 -16.58 -0.25 9.27
CA ALA A 127 -15.98 -0.16 7.94
C ALA A 127 -15.88 -1.55 7.26
N VAL A 128 -15.45 -2.56 8.02
CA VAL A 128 -15.31 -3.93 7.50
C VAL A 128 -16.66 -4.58 7.25
N GLU A 129 -17.63 -4.41 8.16
CA GLU A 129 -19.02 -4.87 8.00
C GLU A 129 -19.67 -4.27 6.76
N ARG A 130 -19.36 -3.00 6.43
CA ARG A 130 -19.93 -2.35 5.25
C ARG A 130 -19.29 -2.79 3.94
N TYR A 131 -17.96 -2.83 3.86
CA TYR A 131 -17.25 -3.01 2.58
C TYR A 131 -16.48 -4.33 2.45
N GLY A 132 -16.38 -5.12 3.51
CA GLY A 132 -15.72 -6.41 3.50
C GLY A 132 -16.52 -7.48 2.75
N ARG A 133 -16.09 -8.73 2.87
CA ARG A 133 -16.81 -9.88 2.30
C ARG A 133 -18.17 -10.06 2.96
N GLY A 134 -19.22 -10.06 2.13
CA GLY A 134 -20.61 -10.14 2.61
C GLY A 134 -21.09 -8.84 3.24
N GLY A 135 -20.39 -7.73 3.06
CA GLY A 135 -20.72 -6.45 3.67
C GLY A 135 -21.99 -5.82 3.11
N ASP A 136 -22.63 -4.99 3.96
CA ASP A 136 -23.96 -4.41 3.71
C ASP A 136 -24.02 -3.60 2.42
N PHE A 137 -22.95 -2.86 2.09
CA PHE A 137 -22.89 -2.09 0.85
C PHE A 137 -23.12 -2.94 -0.39
N TRP A 138 -22.56 -4.15 -0.43
CA TRP A 138 -22.69 -5.04 -1.58
C TRP A 138 -24.08 -5.66 -1.68
N ALA A 139 -24.73 -5.91 -0.54
CA ALA A 139 -26.10 -6.36 -0.49
C ALA A 139 -27.09 -5.27 -0.92
N GLU A 140 -26.94 -4.04 -0.40
CA GLU A 140 -27.74 -2.86 -0.73
C GLU A 140 -27.64 -2.47 -2.22
N ARG A 141 -26.47 -2.69 -2.82
CA ARG A 141 -26.14 -2.31 -4.21
C ARG A 141 -26.04 -3.52 -5.15
N GLY A 142 -26.56 -4.67 -4.73
CA GLY A 142 -26.58 -5.90 -5.50
C GLY A 142 -27.55 -5.88 -6.71
N PRO A 143 -27.64 -7.00 -7.44
CA PRO A 143 -28.61 -7.17 -8.53
C PRO A 143 -30.04 -6.85 -8.05
N GLY A 144 -30.75 -6.04 -8.81
CA GLY A 144 -32.12 -5.60 -8.46
C GLY A 144 -32.20 -4.27 -7.70
N SER A 145 -31.09 -3.72 -7.23
CA SER A 145 -31.05 -2.37 -6.66
C SER A 145 -31.22 -1.31 -7.76
N LYS A 146 -31.58 -0.08 -7.35
CA LYS A 146 -31.75 1.05 -8.30
C LYS A 146 -30.47 1.40 -9.07
N ASP A 147 -29.32 1.19 -8.47
CA ASP A 147 -27.99 1.45 -9.08
C ASP A 147 -27.04 0.30 -8.73
N PRO A 148 -27.12 -0.83 -9.45
CA PRO A 148 -26.38 -2.03 -9.11
C PRO A 148 -24.88 -1.86 -9.30
N VAL A 149 -24.09 -2.40 -8.37
CA VAL A 149 -22.64 -2.39 -8.36
C VAL A 149 -22.12 -3.82 -8.33
N PRO A 150 -21.19 -4.21 -9.22
CA PRO A 150 -20.54 -5.52 -9.13
C PRO A 150 -19.82 -5.66 -7.78
N ALA A 151 -20.09 -6.75 -7.05
CA ALA A 151 -19.45 -6.96 -5.76
C ALA A 151 -17.94 -7.11 -5.92
N LEU A 152 -17.20 -6.19 -5.31
CA LEU A 152 -15.73 -6.16 -5.28
C LEU A 152 -15.25 -5.88 -3.84
N PRO A 153 -15.48 -6.82 -2.89
CA PRO A 153 -15.24 -6.60 -1.47
C PRO A 153 -13.79 -6.23 -1.16
N ILE A 154 -13.62 -5.32 -0.20
CA ILE A 154 -12.32 -4.95 0.34
C ILE A 154 -11.77 -6.13 1.13
N ARG A 155 -10.55 -6.55 0.81
CA ARG A 155 -9.92 -7.76 1.37
C ARG A 155 -8.75 -7.45 2.30
N ALA A 156 -8.15 -6.27 2.17
CA ALA A 156 -7.02 -5.82 2.96
C ALA A 156 -7.31 -4.43 3.53
N TRP A 157 -6.96 -4.21 4.78
CA TRP A 157 -7.22 -2.99 5.54
C TRP A 157 -5.90 -2.48 6.10
N GLN A 158 -5.44 -1.35 5.60
CA GLN A 158 -4.23 -0.71 6.08
C GLN A 158 -4.55 0.13 7.32
N ILE A 159 -3.73 0.00 8.35
CA ILE A 159 -3.97 0.64 9.65
C ILE A 159 -2.99 1.79 9.82
N TRP A 160 -3.51 3.01 9.80
CA TRP A 160 -2.76 4.26 9.87
C TRP A 160 -2.02 4.61 8.57
N ASN A 161 -1.17 5.66 8.63
CA ASN A 161 -0.24 6.10 7.57
C ASN A 161 1.06 6.57 8.21
N GLU A 162 2.19 6.07 7.72
CA GLU A 162 3.54 6.46 8.14
C GLU A 162 3.68 6.59 9.67
N GLU A 163 3.34 5.55 10.39
CA GLU A 163 3.33 5.47 11.86
C GLU A 163 4.71 5.69 12.51
N ASN A 164 5.75 5.75 11.69
CA ASN A 164 7.12 6.06 12.09
C ASN A 164 7.52 7.52 11.85
N TYR A 165 6.59 8.39 11.37
CA TYR A 165 6.90 9.76 10.96
C TYR A 165 5.96 10.80 11.59
N PHE A 166 6.54 11.82 12.24
CA PHE A 166 5.82 12.82 13.05
C PHE A 166 4.72 13.61 12.32
N TYR A 167 4.80 13.65 11.00
CA TYR A 167 3.78 14.34 10.20
C TYR A 167 2.42 13.66 10.34
N PHE A 168 2.40 12.33 10.44
CA PHE A 168 1.18 11.53 10.51
C PHE A 168 0.89 10.99 11.92
N VAL A 169 1.86 10.97 12.82
CA VAL A 169 1.67 10.46 14.18
C VAL A 169 2.44 11.25 15.22
N LYS A 170 1.82 11.44 16.39
CA LYS A 170 2.43 12.12 17.53
C LYS A 170 1.93 11.54 18.84
N PRO A 171 2.81 10.93 19.65
CA PRO A 171 4.24 10.65 19.43
C PRO A 171 4.49 9.50 18.47
N VAL A 172 5.68 9.46 17.85
CA VAL A 172 6.18 8.28 17.13
C VAL A 172 6.51 7.20 18.17
N SER A 173 5.80 6.06 18.11
CA SER A 173 5.95 5.01 19.14
C SER A 173 5.51 3.64 18.63
N PRO A 174 6.44 2.70 18.44
CA PRO A 174 6.11 1.31 18.08
C PRO A 174 5.18 0.63 19.10
N GLY A 175 5.34 0.92 20.39
CA GLY A 175 4.47 0.35 21.43
C GLY A 175 3.03 0.87 21.39
N ARG A 176 2.81 2.13 21.01
CA ARG A 176 1.46 2.67 20.80
C ARG A 176 0.82 2.06 19.55
N PHE A 177 1.59 1.92 18.48
CA PHE A 177 1.11 1.28 17.26
C PHE A 177 0.77 -0.19 17.49
N ALA A 178 1.59 -0.93 18.24
CA ALA A 178 1.28 -2.30 18.65
C ALA A 178 -0.05 -2.39 19.43
N ARG A 179 -0.33 -1.44 20.33
CA ARG A 179 -1.64 -1.36 21.01
C ARG A 179 -2.79 -1.08 20.06
N LEU A 180 -2.58 -0.22 19.06
CA LEU A 180 -3.59 0.06 18.03
C LEU A 180 -3.91 -1.23 17.24
N LEU A 181 -2.91 -1.97 16.81
CA LEU A 181 -3.08 -3.24 16.11
C LEU A 181 -3.81 -4.28 16.97
N ALA A 182 -3.49 -4.36 18.27
CA ALA A 182 -4.15 -5.29 19.19
C ALA A 182 -5.65 -4.99 19.39
N VAL A 183 -6.04 -3.73 19.30
CA VAL A 183 -7.45 -3.30 19.31
C VAL A 183 -8.12 -3.55 17.95
N THR A 184 -7.39 -3.35 16.87
CA THR A 184 -7.88 -3.44 15.49
C THR A 184 -8.20 -4.89 15.09
N ARG A 185 -7.30 -5.83 15.41
CA ARG A 185 -7.43 -7.22 14.93
C ARG A 185 -8.75 -7.88 15.31
N PRO A 186 -9.18 -7.90 16.57
CA PRO A 186 -10.47 -8.53 16.92
C PRO A 186 -11.65 -7.86 16.21
N ALA A 187 -11.63 -6.53 16.03
CA ALA A 187 -12.69 -5.81 15.31
C ALA A 187 -12.78 -6.21 13.84
N VAL A 188 -11.62 -6.29 13.15
CA VAL A 188 -11.57 -6.74 11.74
C VAL A 188 -11.99 -8.20 11.60
N LYS A 189 -11.43 -9.09 12.45
CA LYS A 189 -11.64 -10.53 12.29
C LYS A 189 -13.04 -10.98 12.72
N ALA A 190 -13.71 -10.22 13.57
CA ALA A 190 -15.13 -10.47 13.90
C ALA A 190 -16.05 -10.17 12.69
N ALA A 191 -15.74 -9.12 11.92
CA ALA A 191 -16.52 -8.74 10.75
C ALA A 191 -16.14 -9.54 9.48
N ASP A 192 -14.86 -9.76 9.22
CA ASP A 192 -14.37 -10.63 8.13
C ASP A 192 -13.13 -11.42 8.62
N PRO A 193 -13.29 -12.70 8.98
CA PRO A 193 -12.17 -13.54 9.45
C PRO A 193 -11.02 -13.67 8.43
N ARG A 194 -11.31 -13.49 7.14
CA ARG A 194 -10.33 -13.62 6.05
C ARG A 194 -9.73 -12.29 5.62
N ALA A 195 -10.16 -11.15 6.20
CA ALA A 195 -9.59 -9.84 5.88
C ALA A 195 -8.12 -9.77 6.32
N GLU A 196 -7.27 -9.20 5.47
CA GLU A 196 -5.85 -8.98 5.73
C GLU A 196 -5.65 -7.64 6.46
N ILE A 197 -4.83 -7.62 7.51
CA ILE A 197 -4.46 -6.40 8.24
C ILE A 197 -3.06 -6.00 7.82
N VAL A 198 -2.92 -4.80 7.26
CA VAL A 198 -1.68 -4.26 6.71
C VAL A 198 -1.19 -3.11 7.58
N LEU A 199 0.11 -3.04 7.87
CA LEU A 199 0.71 -1.90 8.57
C LEU A 199 0.54 -0.59 7.78
N GLY A 200 0.72 0.57 8.42
CA GLY A 200 0.38 1.89 7.89
C GLY A 200 1.25 2.42 6.75
N GLY A 201 2.26 1.69 6.31
CA GLY A 201 3.19 2.14 5.28
C GLY A 201 4.33 2.95 5.88
N LEU A 202 5.35 2.24 6.37
CA LEU A 202 6.51 2.86 6.98
C LEU A 202 7.24 3.76 5.98
N PHE A 203 7.45 5.03 6.35
CA PHE A 203 8.33 5.91 5.59
C PHE A 203 9.76 5.38 5.68
N GLY A 204 10.38 5.07 4.55
CA GLY A 204 11.62 4.30 4.49
C GLY A 204 12.76 4.90 5.32
N THR A 205 13.35 5.99 4.82
CA THR A 205 14.50 6.65 5.45
C THR A 205 14.26 8.14 5.70
N PRO A 206 13.54 8.51 6.77
CA PRO A 206 13.29 9.91 7.10
C PRO A 206 14.61 10.62 7.48
N ARG A 207 14.74 11.88 7.08
CA ARG A 207 15.89 12.71 7.49
C ARG A 207 15.88 13.06 8.97
N GLN A 208 14.70 13.11 9.57
CA GLN A 208 14.48 13.38 10.98
C GLN A 208 14.82 12.16 11.84
N ARG A 209 15.12 12.38 13.11
CA ARG A 209 15.34 11.35 14.12
C ARG A 209 14.36 11.50 15.28
N LEU A 210 14.34 10.54 16.22
CA LEU A 210 13.51 10.65 17.42
C LEU A 210 13.70 12.02 18.11
N PRO A 211 12.61 12.60 18.66
CA PRO A 211 11.26 12.03 18.77
C PRO A 211 10.37 12.22 17.54
N ARG A 212 10.92 12.75 16.44
CA ARG A 212 10.14 13.12 15.24
C ARG A 212 9.96 11.97 14.24
N ALA A 213 10.96 11.12 14.11
CA ALA A 213 10.89 9.99 13.19
C ALA A 213 11.78 8.83 13.63
N MET A 214 11.46 7.64 13.13
CA MET A 214 12.33 6.47 13.14
C MET A 214 12.49 5.97 11.71
N ASP A 215 13.67 5.43 11.39
CA ASP A 215 13.86 4.65 10.18
C ASP A 215 12.89 3.46 10.13
N ALA A 216 12.45 3.07 8.93
CA ALA A 216 11.47 1.98 8.78
C ALA A 216 11.94 0.67 9.41
N VAL A 217 13.22 0.31 9.22
CA VAL A 217 13.80 -0.91 9.78
C VAL A 217 13.88 -0.84 11.31
N ASP A 218 14.29 0.30 11.86
CA ASP A 218 14.38 0.49 13.31
C ASP A 218 13.00 0.49 13.97
N PHE A 219 12.01 1.12 13.35
CA PHE A 219 10.63 1.07 13.84
C PHE A 219 10.08 -0.36 13.81
N LEU A 220 10.27 -1.07 12.70
CA LEU A 220 9.81 -2.44 12.54
C LEU A 220 10.49 -3.37 13.54
N ARG A 221 11.80 -3.23 13.75
CA ARG A 221 12.56 -3.96 14.78
C ARG A 221 12.01 -3.72 16.17
N ALA A 222 11.75 -2.46 16.51
CA ALA A 222 11.16 -2.10 17.81
C ALA A 222 9.72 -2.61 17.96
N LEU A 223 8.94 -2.62 16.87
CA LEU A 223 7.60 -3.17 16.83
C LEU A 223 7.62 -4.69 17.11
N TYR A 224 8.51 -5.44 16.46
CA TYR A 224 8.65 -6.89 16.67
C TYR A 224 9.06 -7.30 18.10
N ARG A 225 9.72 -6.38 18.84
CA ARG A 225 10.04 -6.62 20.26
C ARG A 225 8.81 -6.56 21.17
N VAL A 226 7.69 -6.01 20.70
CA VAL A 226 6.45 -5.99 21.48
C VAL A 226 5.85 -7.40 21.46
N ARG A 227 5.69 -7.98 22.67
CA ARG A 227 5.18 -9.35 22.84
C ARG A 227 3.85 -9.56 22.12
N GLY A 228 3.76 -10.57 21.26
CA GLY A 228 2.53 -10.96 20.57
C GLY A 228 2.15 -10.09 19.38
N VAL A 229 2.92 -9.06 19.02
CA VAL A 229 2.54 -8.12 17.96
C VAL A 229 2.36 -8.79 16.60
N LYS A 230 3.17 -9.82 16.27
CA LYS A 230 3.07 -10.55 14.99
C LYS A 230 1.72 -11.20 14.76
N ALA A 231 1.00 -11.52 15.83
CA ALA A 231 -0.35 -12.06 15.70
C ALA A 231 -1.40 -11.01 15.30
N ASN A 232 -1.06 -9.73 15.31
CA ASN A 232 -2.02 -8.64 15.13
C ASN A 232 -2.02 -8.01 13.73
N PHE A 233 -1.16 -8.47 12.82
CA PHE A 233 -1.14 -8.05 11.42
C PHE A 233 -0.77 -9.21 10.50
N ASP A 234 -1.07 -9.06 9.22
CA ASP A 234 -0.88 -10.10 8.20
C ASP A 234 0.14 -9.67 7.12
N ALA A 235 0.44 -8.35 7.02
CA ALA A 235 1.38 -7.81 6.07
C ALA A 235 2.05 -6.51 6.56
N VAL A 236 3.28 -6.29 6.10
CA VAL A 236 4.03 -5.04 6.28
C VAL A 236 3.83 -4.15 5.06
N ALA A 237 3.70 -2.84 5.25
CA ALA A 237 3.70 -1.89 4.16
C ALA A 237 4.87 -0.90 4.29
N LEU A 238 5.38 -0.46 3.14
CA LEU A 238 6.54 0.43 3.03
C LEU A 238 6.28 1.53 2.01
N HIS A 239 6.79 2.73 2.31
CA HIS A 239 6.91 3.86 1.41
C HIS A 239 8.39 4.13 1.12
N PRO A 240 9.02 3.42 0.16
CA PRO A 240 10.45 3.49 -0.09
C PRO A 240 10.81 4.67 -1.00
N TYR A 241 10.50 5.90 -0.56
CA TYR A 241 10.92 7.09 -1.29
C TYR A 241 12.44 7.18 -1.30
N ALA A 242 13.00 7.40 -2.48
CA ALA A 242 14.42 7.26 -2.73
C ALA A 242 14.90 8.18 -3.87
N ALA A 243 16.17 8.51 -3.90
CA ALA A 243 16.75 9.30 -4.99
C ALA A 243 16.72 8.53 -6.33
N ASP A 244 16.91 7.22 -6.29
CA ASP A 244 16.91 6.33 -7.45
C ASP A 244 16.42 4.91 -7.08
N VAL A 245 16.31 4.06 -8.09
CA VAL A 245 15.89 2.66 -7.91
C VAL A 245 16.88 1.85 -7.06
N THR A 246 18.15 2.19 -7.01
CA THR A 246 19.15 1.46 -6.22
C THR A 246 18.87 1.63 -4.73
N GLU A 247 18.59 2.84 -4.31
CA GLU A 247 18.20 3.13 -2.93
C GLU A 247 16.85 2.53 -2.58
N LEU A 248 15.85 2.59 -3.49
CA LEU A 248 14.56 1.92 -3.30
C LEU A 248 14.75 0.42 -3.05
N ARG A 249 15.57 -0.25 -3.88
CA ARG A 249 15.89 -1.68 -3.71
C ARG A 249 16.47 -1.96 -2.34
N ARG A 250 17.45 -1.16 -1.90
CA ARG A 250 18.09 -1.30 -0.59
C ARG A 250 17.03 -1.25 0.53
N GLN A 251 16.15 -0.24 0.53
CA GLN A 251 15.10 -0.10 1.55
C GLN A 251 14.14 -1.30 1.58
N VAL A 252 13.71 -1.79 0.41
CA VAL A 252 12.81 -2.94 0.30
C VAL A 252 13.48 -4.23 0.81
N GLU A 253 14.75 -4.46 0.44
CA GLU A 253 15.52 -5.64 0.90
C GLU A 253 15.78 -5.60 2.40
N GLU A 254 16.13 -4.45 2.95
CA GLU A 254 16.39 -4.28 4.39
C GLU A 254 15.15 -4.55 5.22
N VAL A 255 13.98 -4.03 4.81
CA VAL A 255 12.70 -4.32 5.47
C VAL A 255 12.38 -5.81 5.39
N ARG A 256 12.53 -6.44 4.21
CA ARG A 256 12.29 -7.88 4.05
C ARG A 256 13.24 -8.73 4.89
N ALA A 257 14.51 -8.34 4.96
CA ALA A 257 15.51 -9.00 5.81
C ALA A 257 15.16 -8.86 7.30
N GLU A 258 14.70 -7.68 7.75
CA GLU A 258 14.28 -7.47 9.14
C GLU A 258 13.07 -8.33 9.51
N MET A 259 12.06 -8.43 8.64
CA MET A 259 10.94 -9.36 8.80
C MET A 259 11.45 -10.80 9.00
N ALA A 260 12.40 -11.24 8.17
CA ALA A 260 12.97 -12.58 8.24
C ALA A 260 13.76 -12.84 9.54
N ARG A 261 14.54 -11.85 10.02
CA ARG A 261 15.29 -11.94 11.30
C ARG A 261 14.37 -12.17 12.49
N HIS A 262 13.16 -11.61 12.44
CA HIS A 262 12.15 -11.80 13.49
C HIS A 262 11.23 -13.00 13.24
N GLY A 263 11.58 -13.90 12.32
CA GLY A 263 10.81 -15.09 11.99
C GLY A 263 9.50 -14.81 11.25
N ASP A 264 9.32 -13.58 10.76
CA ASP A 264 8.14 -13.20 9.96
C ASP A 264 8.41 -13.41 8.46
N ARG A 265 8.53 -14.68 8.08
CA ARG A 265 8.79 -15.08 6.69
C ARG A 265 7.52 -15.22 5.86
N ARG A 266 6.34 -15.29 6.51
CA ARG A 266 5.05 -15.56 5.86
C ARG A 266 4.26 -14.31 5.49
N SER A 267 4.39 -13.23 6.23
CA SER A 267 3.68 -11.98 5.96
C SER A 267 4.00 -11.42 4.59
N GLY A 268 2.98 -10.84 3.96
CA GLY A 268 3.11 -10.13 2.69
C GLY A 268 3.88 -8.81 2.87
N LEU A 269 4.38 -8.27 1.76
CA LEU A 269 4.92 -6.92 1.69
C LEU A 269 4.10 -6.12 0.68
N TYR A 270 3.69 -4.93 1.06
CA TYR A 270 3.01 -3.95 0.22
C TYR A 270 3.93 -2.75 0.01
N ILE A 271 4.04 -2.28 -1.20
CA ILE A 271 4.57 -0.94 -1.48
C ILE A 271 3.36 -0.04 -1.67
N THR A 272 2.95 0.64 -0.60
CA THR A 272 1.70 1.40 -0.61
C THR A 272 1.86 2.84 -1.07
N GLU A 273 3.09 3.30 -1.18
CA GLU A 273 3.48 4.50 -1.92
C GLU A 273 4.90 4.33 -2.46
N MET A 274 5.11 4.70 -3.72
CA MET A 274 6.42 4.96 -4.29
C MET A 274 6.27 5.93 -5.45
N GLY A 275 7.27 6.75 -5.71
CA GLY A 275 7.22 7.68 -6.82
C GLY A 275 8.43 8.60 -6.88
N TRP A 276 8.53 9.31 -7.99
CA TRP A 276 9.50 10.36 -8.23
C TRP A 276 8.81 11.59 -8.78
N GLY A 277 9.30 12.78 -8.43
CA GLY A 277 8.84 14.05 -8.96
C GLY A 277 9.36 14.33 -10.38
N SER A 278 8.54 14.97 -11.19
CA SER A 278 8.90 15.41 -12.54
C SER A 278 9.52 16.81 -12.58
N ALA A 279 9.57 17.53 -11.47
CA ALA A 279 10.39 18.71 -11.32
C ALA A 279 11.90 18.32 -11.27
N PHE A 280 12.76 19.29 -11.40
CA PHE A 280 14.19 19.07 -11.31
C PHE A 280 14.78 20.00 -10.26
N ASN A 281 14.60 19.63 -9.00
CA ASN A 281 15.23 20.33 -7.87
C ASN A 281 15.80 19.33 -6.86
N PRO A 282 16.84 18.54 -7.22
CA PRO A 282 17.38 17.49 -6.37
C PRO A 282 18.04 18.02 -5.08
N ARG A 283 18.34 19.31 -5.01
CA ARG A 283 18.84 19.95 -3.77
C ARG A 283 17.74 20.13 -2.73
N ALA A 284 16.51 20.40 -3.17
CA ALA A 284 15.36 20.57 -2.27
C ALA A 284 14.72 19.23 -1.93
N VAL A 285 14.53 18.38 -2.95
CA VAL A 285 13.88 17.05 -2.81
C VAL A 285 14.67 16.02 -3.61
N ALA A 286 15.31 15.08 -2.94
CA ALA A 286 16.20 14.10 -3.56
C ALA A 286 15.54 13.22 -4.63
N PHE A 287 14.20 13.06 -4.58
CA PHE A 287 13.42 12.26 -5.54
C PHE A 287 12.77 13.08 -6.65
N GLU A 288 13.19 14.32 -6.89
CA GLU A 288 12.85 15.09 -8.10
C GLU A 288 13.90 14.86 -9.18
N VAL A 289 13.51 14.19 -10.25
CA VAL A 289 14.43 13.64 -11.27
C VAL A 289 14.11 14.13 -12.70
N GLY A 290 13.18 15.07 -12.83
CA GLY A 290 12.71 15.60 -14.11
C GLY A 290 11.76 14.63 -14.83
N LEU A 291 11.08 15.12 -15.88
CA LEU A 291 10.07 14.35 -16.63
C LEU A 291 10.56 13.02 -17.20
N ARG A 292 11.76 13.02 -17.80
CA ARG A 292 12.36 11.79 -18.35
C ARG A 292 12.87 10.87 -17.26
N GLY A 293 13.42 11.44 -16.19
CA GLY A 293 13.87 10.74 -15.01
C GLY A 293 12.70 10.00 -14.33
N GLN A 294 11.58 10.67 -14.10
CA GLN A 294 10.37 10.06 -13.53
C GLN A 294 9.95 8.81 -14.30
N ALA A 295 9.91 8.86 -15.63
CA ALA A 295 9.55 7.71 -16.47
C ALA A 295 10.61 6.59 -16.45
N ARG A 296 11.90 6.94 -16.32
CA ARG A 296 13.00 5.97 -16.22
C ARG A 296 12.93 5.23 -14.90
N GLU A 297 12.88 5.96 -13.77
CA GLU A 297 12.83 5.37 -12.43
C GLU A 297 11.56 4.51 -12.25
N LEU A 298 10.40 4.94 -12.79
CA LEU A 298 9.18 4.14 -12.80
C LEU A 298 9.41 2.77 -13.46
N ARG A 299 9.96 2.74 -14.68
CA ARG A 299 10.21 1.47 -15.37
C ARG A 299 11.19 0.59 -14.61
N SER A 300 12.26 1.18 -14.09
CA SER A 300 13.29 0.46 -13.35
C SER A 300 12.76 -0.12 -12.03
N ALA A 301 11.97 0.66 -11.28
CA ALA A 301 11.37 0.22 -10.03
C ALA A 301 10.36 -0.92 -10.24
N TYR A 302 9.42 -0.75 -11.16
CA TYR A 302 8.47 -1.84 -11.47
C TYR A 302 9.17 -3.07 -12.04
N GLY A 303 10.20 -2.91 -12.89
CA GLY A 303 11.00 -4.01 -13.39
C GLY A 303 11.64 -4.82 -12.26
N TYR A 304 12.29 -4.15 -11.30
CA TYR A 304 12.85 -4.80 -10.12
C TYR A 304 11.79 -5.49 -9.25
N LEU A 305 10.71 -4.78 -8.92
CA LEU A 305 9.67 -5.28 -8.03
C LEU A 305 8.94 -6.48 -8.63
N LEU A 306 8.63 -6.46 -9.94
CA LEU A 306 8.01 -7.57 -10.64
C LEU A 306 8.92 -8.81 -10.69
N SER A 307 10.19 -8.64 -11.05
CA SER A 307 11.15 -9.75 -11.12
C SER A 307 11.42 -10.39 -9.76
N ASN A 308 11.27 -9.65 -8.67
CA ASN A 308 11.51 -10.13 -7.31
C ASN A 308 10.23 -10.36 -6.49
N ARG A 309 9.04 -10.23 -7.09
CA ARG A 309 7.79 -10.23 -6.33
C ARG A 309 7.56 -11.50 -5.50
N ALA A 310 7.89 -12.66 -6.03
CA ALA A 310 7.72 -13.93 -5.32
C ALA A 310 8.66 -14.01 -4.11
N ARG A 311 9.95 -13.71 -4.29
CA ARG A 311 10.97 -13.70 -3.25
C ARG A 311 10.66 -12.69 -2.15
N LEU A 312 10.24 -11.48 -2.53
CA LEU A 312 9.86 -10.40 -1.61
C LEU A 312 8.45 -10.58 -1.03
N ARG A 313 7.66 -11.52 -1.57
CA ARG A 313 6.23 -11.73 -1.23
C ARG A 313 5.41 -10.46 -1.41
N LEU A 314 5.70 -9.72 -2.49
CA LEU A 314 4.97 -8.50 -2.82
C LEU A 314 3.52 -8.80 -3.19
N ARG A 315 2.61 -8.07 -2.60
CA ARG A 315 1.16 -8.16 -2.83
C ARG A 315 0.68 -7.10 -3.80
N GLN A 316 1.01 -5.84 -3.54
CA GLN A 316 0.58 -4.69 -4.33
C GLN A 316 1.70 -3.65 -4.38
N VAL A 317 1.71 -2.85 -5.45
CA VAL A 317 2.62 -1.72 -5.63
C VAL A 317 1.83 -0.51 -6.10
N HIS A 318 1.80 0.56 -5.29
CA HIS A 318 1.06 1.77 -5.57
C HIS A 318 2.00 2.91 -5.96
N TRP A 319 1.72 3.51 -7.12
CA TRP A 319 2.39 4.74 -7.54
C TRP A 319 1.77 5.96 -6.85
N PHE A 320 2.60 6.83 -6.32
CA PHE A 320 2.26 8.14 -5.77
C PHE A 320 2.77 9.24 -6.70
N ALA A 321 1.96 10.04 -7.42
CA ALA A 321 0.52 10.10 -7.30
C ALA A 321 -0.17 10.07 -8.68
N TRP A 322 -1.52 10.16 -8.69
CA TRP A 322 -2.29 10.23 -9.93
C TRP A 322 -2.05 11.51 -10.72
N LYS A 323 -2.27 12.66 -10.08
CA LYS A 323 -2.03 14.00 -10.64
C LYS A 323 -1.08 14.80 -9.78
N ASP A 324 -0.42 15.78 -10.37
CA ASP A 324 0.28 16.83 -9.64
C ASP A 324 -0.72 17.58 -8.72
N LEU A 325 -0.30 17.89 -7.51
CA LEU A 325 -1.10 18.63 -6.54
C LEU A 325 -0.26 19.76 -5.94
N PRO A 326 -0.13 20.90 -6.62
CA PRO A 326 0.62 22.06 -6.16
C PRO A 326 0.15 22.57 -4.81
N GLY A 327 1.11 22.91 -3.94
CA GLY A 327 0.86 23.46 -2.61
C GLY A 327 0.54 22.44 -1.53
N SER A 328 0.49 21.13 -1.84
CA SER A 328 0.22 20.10 -0.82
C SER A 328 1.50 19.62 -0.12
N CYS A 329 2.57 19.42 -0.85
CA CYS A 329 3.92 19.19 -0.35
C CYS A 329 4.93 19.39 -1.49
N SER A 330 6.20 19.68 -1.20
CA SER A 330 7.21 19.95 -2.22
C SER A 330 7.39 18.85 -3.26
N PHE A 331 7.19 17.59 -2.86
CA PHE A 331 7.23 16.44 -3.75
C PHE A 331 5.88 16.21 -4.46
N CYS A 332 4.77 16.43 -3.77
CA CYS A 332 3.42 16.25 -4.30
C CYS A 332 3.16 17.13 -5.53
N ASP A 333 3.78 18.31 -5.57
CA ASP A 333 3.65 19.29 -6.65
C ASP A 333 4.01 18.71 -8.02
N SER A 334 4.81 17.67 -8.06
CA SER A 334 5.35 17.11 -9.31
C SER A 334 5.33 15.59 -9.44
N SER A 335 4.77 14.87 -8.44
CA SER A 335 4.79 13.40 -8.38
C SER A 335 3.75 12.72 -9.27
N GLY A 336 2.75 13.45 -9.73
CA GLY A 336 1.65 12.91 -10.55
C GLY A 336 2.12 12.30 -11.87
N LEU A 337 1.33 11.35 -12.39
CA LEU A 337 1.46 10.85 -13.77
C LEU A 337 0.81 11.79 -14.78
N PHE A 338 -0.06 12.68 -14.31
CA PHE A 338 -0.68 13.75 -15.06
C PHE A 338 -0.36 15.10 -14.44
N ARG A 339 -0.32 16.15 -15.28
CA ARG A 339 -0.25 17.51 -14.79
C ARG A 339 -1.58 17.92 -14.18
N GLN A 340 -1.55 18.87 -13.25
CA GLN A 340 -2.78 19.48 -12.73
C GLN A 340 -3.53 20.24 -13.83
N GLY A 341 -4.85 20.38 -13.68
CA GLY A 341 -5.74 21.17 -14.53
C GLY A 341 -6.90 20.38 -15.12
N ALA A 342 -7.85 21.10 -15.70
CA ALA A 342 -9.11 20.53 -16.23
C ALA A 342 -8.93 19.54 -17.38
N ARG A 343 -7.79 19.56 -18.06
CA ARG A 343 -7.46 18.61 -19.13
C ARG A 343 -6.38 17.64 -18.67
N PHE A 344 -6.62 16.35 -18.90
CA PHE A 344 -5.63 15.32 -18.65
C PHE A 344 -4.42 15.49 -19.58
N LYS A 345 -3.34 16.08 -19.07
CA LYS A 345 -2.06 16.18 -19.77
C LYS A 345 -1.11 15.10 -19.24
N PRO A 346 -0.98 13.96 -19.95
CA PRO A 346 -0.14 12.86 -19.48
C PRO A 346 1.34 13.24 -19.53
N LYS A 347 2.08 12.79 -18.54
CA LYS A 347 3.55 12.84 -18.53
C LYS A 347 4.13 11.59 -19.20
N PRO A 348 5.42 11.57 -19.56
CA PRO A 348 6.09 10.36 -20.06
C PRO A 348 5.97 9.18 -19.11
N ALA A 349 5.92 9.42 -17.80
CA ALA A 349 5.72 8.39 -16.78
C ALA A 349 4.38 7.66 -16.89
N TRP A 350 3.29 8.32 -17.30
CA TRP A 350 2.02 7.64 -17.59
C TRP A 350 2.15 6.59 -18.70
N ARG A 351 2.80 6.96 -19.79
CA ARG A 351 3.05 6.02 -20.89
C ARG A 351 3.92 4.85 -20.44
N ALA A 352 4.92 5.14 -19.61
CA ALA A 352 5.77 4.11 -19.01
C ALA A 352 4.96 3.16 -18.11
N PHE A 353 4.07 3.68 -17.27
CA PHE A 353 3.18 2.88 -16.42
C PHE A 353 2.30 1.94 -17.25
N VAL A 354 1.63 2.47 -18.28
CA VAL A 354 0.78 1.67 -19.19
C VAL A 354 1.59 0.57 -19.90
N GLN A 355 2.80 0.86 -20.33
CA GLN A 355 3.69 -0.17 -20.94
C GLN A 355 4.06 -1.26 -19.95
N VAL A 356 4.37 -0.91 -18.71
CA VAL A 356 4.70 -1.87 -17.64
C VAL A 356 3.51 -2.77 -17.35
N THR A 357 2.33 -2.19 -17.13
CA THR A 357 1.12 -2.96 -16.82
C THR A 357 0.72 -3.94 -17.94
N ARG A 358 0.86 -3.53 -19.20
CA ARG A 358 0.57 -4.38 -20.37
C ARG A 358 1.54 -5.55 -20.52
N ARG A 359 2.83 -5.33 -20.22
CA ARG A 359 3.86 -6.39 -20.34
C ARG A 359 3.81 -7.40 -19.21
N ALA A 360 3.24 -7.04 -18.08
CA ALA A 360 3.16 -7.90 -16.89
C ALA A 360 1.87 -8.73 -16.81
N ARG A 361 0.98 -8.58 -17.78
CA ARG A 361 -0.24 -9.39 -17.97
C ARG A 361 0.01 -10.52 -18.94
#